data_3bb8393373f918faedafd42e74f0208e
#
_entry.id   3bb8393373f918faedafd42e74f0208e
#
_cell.length_a   1.000
_cell.length_b   1.000
_cell.length_c   1.000
_cell.angle_alpha   90.00
_cell.angle_beta   90.00
_cell.angle_gamma   90.00
#
_symmetry.space_group_name_H-M   'P 1'
#
loop_
_entity.id
_entity.type
_entity.pdbx_description
1 polymer ?
#
loop_
_entity_poly.entity_id
_entity_poly.type
_entity_poly.pdbx_seq_one_letter_code
_entity_poly.pdbx_strand_id
1 'polypeptide(L)'
;MVAGRREPLSWFAAALLLPSWTGSALAEPARLDTIRDVVVRLHSCWTPPPRSRANPIDITVVVSFNREGDILGRPKITHESEHASDHDRLIYRVAVMEALQRCTPLPFTAALGGAIAGRPLAIPFRYRKKLPPKPTEQRAWLTPKIH
;
A
#
# COMPACT_ATOMS: atom_id res chain seq x y z
N MET A 1 -13.06 3.11 88.00
CA MET A 1 -11.87 2.39 87.52
C MET A 1 -12.29 1.55 86.33
N VAL A 2 -12.11 2.02 85.14
CA VAL A 2 -12.40 1.23 83.91
C VAL A 2 -11.28 1.50 82.93
N ALA A 3 -10.52 0.49 82.67
CA ALA A 3 -9.38 0.52 81.73
C ALA A 3 -9.87 0.52 80.32
N GLY A 4 -9.61 1.59 79.58
CA GLY A 4 -9.85 1.70 78.16
C GLY A 4 -8.79 0.98 77.36
N ARG A 5 -9.18 -0.07 76.64
CA ARG A 5 -8.34 -0.79 75.72
C ARG A 5 -8.38 -0.09 74.37
N ARG A 6 -7.22 0.47 73.95
CA ARG A 6 -7.05 1.10 72.62
C ARG A 6 -6.75 -0.02 71.58
N GLU A 7 -7.63 -0.14 70.62
CA GLU A 7 -7.42 -0.98 69.45
C GLU A 7 -6.59 -0.19 68.41
N PRO A 8 -5.54 -0.77 67.80
CA PRO A 8 -4.84 -0.10 66.70
C PRO A 8 -5.56 -0.34 65.39
N LEU A 9 -5.94 0.79 64.71
CA LEU A 9 -6.48 0.76 63.36
C LEU A 9 -5.40 0.26 62.42
N SER A 10 -5.61 -0.94 61.87
CA SER A 10 -4.83 -1.52 60.80
C SER A 10 -5.26 -0.86 59.48
N TRP A 11 -4.37 -0.03 58.90
CA TRP A 11 -4.55 0.59 57.60
C TRP A 11 -4.19 -0.39 56.52
N PHE A 12 -5.17 -1.06 55.93
CA PHE A 12 -4.96 -1.83 54.71
C PHE A 12 -4.79 -0.87 53.54
N ALA A 13 -3.56 -0.67 53.09
CA ALA A 13 -3.24 0.00 51.85
C ALA A 13 -3.62 -0.93 50.69
N ALA A 14 -4.79 -0.71 50.10
CA ALA A 14 -5.19 -1.39 48.88
C ALA A 14 -4.40 -0.79 47.68
N ALA A 15 -3.36 -1.48 47.24
CA ALA A 15 -2.65 -1.14 46.02
C ALA A 15 -3.54 -1.44 44.79
N LEU A 16 -4.13 -0.39 44.20
CA LEU A 16 -4.84 -0.48 42.94
C LEU A 16 -3.82 -0.67 41.79
N LEU A 17 -3.68 -1.92 41.33
CA LEU A 17 -2.97 -2.28 40.11
C LEU A 17 -3.84 -1.83 38.93
N LEU A 18 -3.52 -0.69 38.34
CA LEU A 18 -4.10 -0.24 37.07
C LEU A 18 -3.52 -1.09 35.94
N PRO A 19 -4.35 -1.77 35.12
CA PRO A 19 -3.86 -2.44 33.95
C PRO A 19 -3.36 -1.40 32.95
N SER A 20 -2.06 -1.41 32.65
CA SER A 20 -1.45 -0.64 31.58
C SER A 20 -1.98 -1.19 30.25
N TRP A 21 -2.97 -0.53 29.69
CA TRP A 21 -3.38 -0.79 28.31
C TRP A 21 -2.29 -0.26 27.39
N THR A 22 -1.36 -1.11 26.98
CA THR A 22 -0.46 -0.86 25.87
C THR A 22 -1.32 -0.87 24.61
N GLY A 23 -1.87 0.29 24.25
CA GLY A 23 -2.51 0.51 22.97
C GLY A 23 -1.50 0.23 21.86
N SER A 24 -1.69 -0.86 21.12
CA SER A 24 -0.98 -1.05 19.85
C SER A 24 -1.30 0.13 18.97
N ALA A 25 -0.36 1.07 18.83
CA ALA A 25 -0.45 2.13 17.85
C ALA A 25 -0.47 1.43 16.49
N LEU A 26 -1.65 1.35 15.87
CA LEU A 26 -1.78 0.99 14.47
C LEU A 26 -0.94 2.01 13.71
N ALA A 27 0.17 1.56 13.10
CA ALA A 27 1.03 2.43 12.32
C ALA A 27 0.17 3.11 11.24
N GLU A 28 0.07 4.44 11.32
CA GLU A 28 -0.64 5.22 10.31
C GLU A 28 0.02 4.93 8.95
N PRO A 29 -0.78 4.62 7.91
CA PRO A 29 -0.21 4.31 6.60
C PRO A 29 0.65 5.48 6.11
N ALA A 30 1.86 5.17 5.64
CA ALA A 30 2.79 6.17 5.15
C ALA A 30 2.09 7.06 4.10
N ARG A 31 2.13 8.37 4.29
CA ARG A 31 1.50 9.34 3.38
C ARG A 31 2.27 9.41 2.06
N LEU A 32 1.54 9.56 0.98
CA LEU A 32 2.10 9.68 -0.37
C LEU A 32 2.46 11.15 -0.64
N ASP A 33 3.71 11.38 -1.02
CA ASP A 33 4.23 12.74 -1.25
C ASP A 33 4.57 13.03 -2.71
N THR A 34 4.70 11.99 -3.53
CA THR A 34 5.02 12.12 -4.95
C THR A 34 4.05 11.32 -5.84
N ILE A 35 3.95 11.71 -7.12
CA ILE A 35 3.21 10.94 -8.12
C ILE A 35 3.77 9.51 -8.25
N ARG A 36 5.08 9.34 -8.06
CA ARG A 36 5.70 8.01 -8.07
C ARG A 36 5.15 7.14 -6.94
N ASP A 37 4.98 7.69 -5.74
CA ASP A 37 4.42 6.96 -4.60
C ASP A 37 2.97 6.56 -4.88
N VAL A 38 2.19 7.42 -5.55
CA VAL A 38 0.84 7.10 -6.01
C VAL A 38 0.85 5.89 -6.94
N VAL A 39 1.73 5.88 -7.95
CA VAL A 39 1.85 4.75 -8.88
C VAL A 39 2.26 3.48 -8.15
N VAL A 40 3.28 3.54 -7.28
CA VAL A 40 3.74 2.39 -6.48
C VAL A 40 2.62 1.87 -5.59
N ARG A 41 1.88 2.75 -4.93
CA ARG A 41 0.76 2.38 -4.08
C ARG A 41 -0.35 1.69 -4.85
N LEU A 42 -0.78 2.23 -6.00
CA LEU A 42 -1.80 1.61 -6.84
C LEU A 42 -1.35 0.23 -7.36
N HIS A 43 -0.07 0.09 -7.74
CA HIS A 43 0.49 -1.20 -8.13
C HIS A 43 0.53 -2.21 -6.97
N SER A 44 0.70 -1.77 -5.73
CA SER A 44 0.67 -2.67 -4.56
C SER A 44 -0.71 -3.27 -4.30
N CYS A 45 -1.77 -2.57 -4.72
CA CYS A 45 -3.15 -3.06 -4.63
C CYS A 45 -3.56 -3.90 -5.86
N TRP A 46 -2.76 -3.87 -6.92
CA TRP A 46 -3.09 -4.60 -8.13
C TRP A 46 -2.63 -6.05 -8.06
N THR A 47 -3.58 -6.94 -8.25
CA THR A 47 -3.34 -8.37 -8.40
C THR A 47 -3.55 -8.75 -9.86
N PRO A 48 -2.46 -8.91 -10.64
CA PRO A 48 -2.60 -9.29 -12.05
C PRO A 48 -3.27 -10.66 -12.18
N PRO A 49 -4.13 -10.85 -13.19
CA PRO A 49 -4.74 -12.14 -13.44
C PRO A 49 -3.69 -13.23 -13.65
N PRO A 50 -3.93 -14.46 -13.13
CA PRO A 50 -3.00 -15.56 -13.35
C PRO A 50 -2.99 -15.97 -14.84
N ARG A 51 -1.82 -16.40 -15.33
CA ARG A 51 -1.64 -16.79 -16.76
C ARG A 51 -2.54 -17.94 -17.20
N SER A 52 -3.05 -18.73 -16.26
CA SER A 52 -4.03 -19.78 -16.55
C SER A 52 -5.42 -19.23 -16.93
N ARG A 53 -5.68 -17.95 -16.64
CA ARG A 53 -6.96 -17.29 -16.91
C ARG A 53 -6.91 -16.26 -18.02
N ALA A 54 -5.79 -15.57 -18.17
CA ALA A 54 -5.62 -14.52 -19.18
C ALA A 54 -4.15 -14.38 -19.59
N ASN A 55 -3.90 -14.05 -20.86
CA ASN A 55 -2.57 -13.68 -21.31
C ASN A 55 -2.17 -12.32 -20.73
N PRO A 56 -0.88 -12.12 -20.41
CA PRO A 56 -0.41 -10.83 -19.90
C PRO A 56 -0.60 -9.72 -20.94
N ILE A 57 -1.27 -8.64 -20.53
CA ILE A 57 -1.42 -7.44 -21.33
C ILE A 57 -1.00 -6.20 -20.53
N ASP A 58 -0.60 -5.16 -21.24
CA ASP A 58 -0.40 -3.83 -20.68
C ASP A 58 -1.69 -3.02 -20.80
N ILE A 59 -2.04 -2.30 -19.75
CA ILE A 59 -3.22 -1.45 -19.72
C ILE A 59 -2.87 -0.11 -19.06
N THR A 60 -3.31 1.01 -19.62
CA THR A 60 -3.15 2.33 -19.03
C THR A 60 -4.52 2.92 -18.70
N VAL A 61 -4.65 3.41 -17.48
CA VAL A 61 -5.86 4.06 -16.99
C VAL A 61 -5.58 5.51 -16.66
N VAL A 62 -6.43 6.41 -17.12
CA VAL A 62 -6.44 7.80 -16.70
C VAL A 62 -7.46 7.95 -15.56
N VAL A 63 -7.01 8.48 -14.45
CA VAL A 63 -7.80 8.70 -13.25
C VAL A 63 -7.45 10.05 -12.63
N SER A 64 -8.45 10.74 -12.06
CA SER A 64 -8.25 11.96 -11.29
C SER A 64 -8.64 11.71 -9.84
N PHE A 65 -8.01 12.42 -8.92
CA PHE A 65 -8.28 12.34 -7.49
C PHE A 65 -8.66 13.70 -6.92
N ASN A 66 -9.42 13.72 -5.84
CA ASN A 66 -9.59 14.90 -5.00
C ASN A 66 -8.39 15.07 -4.06
N ARG A 67 -8.40 16.10 -3.22
CA ARG A 67 -7.32 16.35 -2.23
C ARG A 67 -7.20 15.26 -1.17
N GLU A 68 -8.30 14.60 -0.88
CA GLU A 68 -8.43 13.55 0.13
C GLU A 68 -8.03 12.17 -0.41
N GLY A 69 -7.78 12.06 -1.72
CA GLY A 69 -7.35 10.82 -2.37
C GLY A 69 -8.48 9.95 -2.92
N ASP A 70 -9.71 10.46 -2.92
CA ASP A 70 -10.83 9.77 -3.56
C ASP A 70 -10.81 9.97 -5.07
N ILE A 71 -11.33 9.00 -5.81
CA ILE A 71 -11.43 9.09 -7.26
C ILE A 71 -12.50 10.10 -7.64
N LEU A 72 -12.14 11.05 -8.53
CA LEU A 72 -13.04 11.98 -9.15
C LEU A 72 -13.53 11.45 -10.51
N GLY A 73 -14.84 11.31 -10.64
CA GLY A 73 -15.45 10.85 -11.87
C GLY A 73 -15.20 9.37 -12.14
N ARG A 74 -15.13 9.01 -13.43
CA ARG A 74 -14.93 7.62 -13.86
C ARG A 74 -13.52 7.44 -14.41
N PRO A 75 -12.73 6.46 -13.90
CA PRO A 75 -11.47 6.07 -14.51
C PRO A 75 -11.66 5.67 -15.97
N LYS A 76 -10.75 6.10 -16.85
CA LYS A 76 -10.84 5.85 -18.29
C LYS A 76 -9.64 5.05 -18.77
N ILE A 77 -9.88 3.92 -19.40
CA ILE A 77 -8.84 3.14 -20.06
C ILE A 77 -8.49 3.83 -21.38
N THR A 78 -7.21 4.16 -21.56
CA THR A 78 -6.71 4.89 -22.73
C THR A 78 -5.77 4.08 -23.60
N HIS A 79 -5.24 2.97 -23.08
CA HIS A 79 -4.37 2.06 -23.82
C HIS A 79 -4.55 0.64 -23.35
N GLU A 80 -4.55 -0.29 -24.30
CA GLU A 80 -4.48 -1.75 -24.05
C GLU A 80 -3.60 -2.36 -25.13
N SER A 81 -2.92 -3.48 -24.81
CA SER A 81 -2.09 -4.19 -25.78
C SER A 81 -2.89 -4.55 -27.05
N GLU A 82 -2.36 -4.24 -28.22
CA GLU A 82 -3.05 -4.41 -29.51
C GLU A 82 -3.45 -5.86 -29.78
N HIS A 83 -2.57 -6.80 -29.44
CA HIS A 83 -2.78 -8.25 -29.69
C HIS A 83 -3.59 -8.95 -28.58
N ALA A 84 -4.15 -8.20 -27.63
CA ALA A 84 -4.98 -8.76 -26.58
C ALA A 84 -6.32 -9.25 -27.10
N SER A 85 -6.74 -10.44 -26.68
CA SER A 85 -8.11 -10.91 -26.94
C SER A 85 -9.13 -10.10 -26.12
N ASP A 86 -10.38 -10.11 -26.53
CA ASP A 86 -11.45 -9.44 -25.77
C ASP A 86 -11.62 -10.04 -24.37
N HIS A 87 -11.38 -11.33 -24.22
CA HIS A 87 -11.39 -12.01 -22.94
C HIS A 87 -10.26 -11.50 -22.03
N ASP A 88 -9.02 -11.40 -22.55
CA ASP A 88 -7.88 -10.89 -21.77
C ASP A 88 -8.13 -9.44 -21.33
N ARG A 89 -8.62 -8.60 -22.25
CA ARG A 89 -8.97 -7.21 -21.96
C ARG A 89 -9.99 -7.10 -20.84
N LEU A 90 -11.07 -7.88 -20.92
CA LEU A 90 -12.13 -7.85 -19.91
C LEU A 90 -11.59 -8.20 -18.51
N ILE A 91 -10.82 -9.29 -18.40
CA ILE A 91 -10.28 -9.74 -17.11
C ILE A 91 -9.29 -8.73 -16.54
N TYR A 92 -8.42 -8.14 -17.37
CA TYR A 92 -7.48 -7.10 -16.92
C TYR A 92 -8.16 -5.79 -16.53
N ARG A 93 -9.20 -5.37 -17.26
CA ARG A 93 -10.02 -4.19 -16.91
C ARG A 93 -10.62 -4.35 -15.52
N VAL A 94 -11.22 -5.50 -15.24
CA VAL A 94 -11.78 -5.80 -13.93
C VAL A 94 -10.69 -5.73 -12.85
N ALA A 95 -9.56 -6.40 -13.03
CA ALA A 95 -8.47 -6.42 -12.07
C ALA A 95 -7.90 -5.02 -11.76
N VAL A 96 -7.82 -4.15 -12.77
CA VAL A 96 -7.35 -2.77 -12.60
C VAL A 96 -8.40 -1.92 -11.86
N MET A 97 -9.68 -2.04 -12.21
CA MET A 97 -10.74 -1.29 -11.51
C MET A 97 -10.86 -1.72 -10.04
N GLU A 98 -10.72 -3.00 -9.74
CA GLU A 98 -10.65 -3.50 -8.37
C GLU A 98 -9.43 -2.96 -7.61
N ALA A 99 -8.27 -2.86 -8.26
CA ALA A 99 -7.08 -2.27 -7.65
C ALA A 99 -7.31 -0.81 -7.26
N LEU A 100 -7.90 -0.02 -8.15
CA LEU A 100 -8.26 1.37 -7.86
C LEU A 100 -9.21 1.46 -6.66
N GLN A 101 -10.26 0.64 -6.62
CA GLN A 101 -11.24 0.62 -5.51
C GLN A 101 -10.61 0.20 -4.18
N ARG A 102 -9.75 -0.82 -4.18
CA ARG A 102 -9.08 -1.29 -2.95
C ARG A 102 -8.07 -0.30 -2.38
N CYS A 103 -7.45 0.50 -3.25
CA CYS A 103 -6.41 1.45 -2.84
C CYS A 103 -6.93 2.82 -2.41
N THR A 104 -8.13 3.19 -2.81
CA THR A 104 -8.70 4.51 -2.51
C THR A 104 -9.58 4.48 -1.27
N PRO A 105 -9.60 5.55 -0.48
CA PRO A 105 -8.86 6.80 -0.68
C PRO A 105 -7.34 6.67 -0.49
N LEU A 106 -6.56 7.41 -1.29
CA LEU A 106 -5.10 7.42 -1.20
C LEU A 106 -4.65 8.41 -0.11
N PRO A 107 -3.75 8.03 0.81
CA PRO A 107 -3.32 8.90 1.90
C PRO A 107 -2.31 9.96 1.41
N PHE A 108 -2.77 10.98 0.71
CA PHE A 108 -1.93 12.07 0.23
C PHE A 108 -1.42 12.96 1.37
N THR A 109 -0.20 13.51 1.20
CA THR A 109 0.18 14.71 1.94
C THR A 109 -0.64 15.90 1.46
N ALA A 110 -0.79 16.93 2.29
CA ALA A 110 -1.51 18.15 1.90
C ALA A 110 -0.89 18.81 0.64
N ALA A 111 0.44 18.74 0.51
CA ALA A 111 1.17 19.27 -0.63
C ALA A 111 0.82 18.50 -1.91
N LEU A 112 0.92 17.16 -1.90
CA LEU A 112 0.60 16.35 -3.08
C LEU A 112 -0.89 16.47 -3.44
N GLY A 113 -1.79 16.33 -2.47
CA GLY A 113 -3.24 16.44 -2.69
C GLY A 113 -3.62 17.78 -3.31
N GLY A 114 -3.02 18.89 -2.83
CA GLY A 114 -3.23 20.22 -3.43
C GLY A 114 -2.68 20.34 -4.87
N ALA A 115 -1.54 19.69 -5.14
CA ALA A 115 -0.88 19.79 -6.45
C ALA A 115 -1.59 18.98 -7.54
N ILE A 116 -2.20 17.83 -7.21
CA ILE A 116 -2.76 16.90 -8.20
C ILE A 116 -4.29 16.87 -8.24
N ALA A 117 -4.98 17.52 -7.29
CA ALA A 117 -6.43 17.53 -7.23
C ALA A 117 -7.06 17.94 -8.56
N GLY A 118 -7.96 17.09 -9.07
CA GLY A 118 -8.66 17.30 -10.34
C GLY A 118 -7.82 17.09 -11.60
N ARG A 119 -6.51 16.83 -11.46
CA ARG A 119 -5.65 16.59 -12.64
C ARG A 119 -5.71 15.12 -13.06
N PRO A 120 -5.81 14.84 -14.38
CA PRO A 120 -5.78 13.48 -14.89
C PRO A 120 -4.36 12.91 -14.78
N LEU A 121 -4.24 11.73 -14.17
CA LEU A 121 -3.00 10.96 -14.06
C LEU A 121 -3.12 9.70 -14.91
N ALA A 122 -2.18 9.46 -15.82
CA ALA A 122 -2.08 8.23 -16.58
C ALA A 122 -1.28 7.18 -15.81
N ILE A 123 -1.93 6.13 -15.37
CA ILE A 123 -1.33 5.06 -14.56
C ILE A 123 -1.20 3.81 -15.44
N PRO A 124 0.04 3.39 -15.79
CA PRO A 124 0.26 2.17 -16.55
C PRO A 124 0.31 0.95 -15.63
N PHE A 125 -0.51 -0.05 -15.89
CA PHE A 125 -0.47 -1.38 -15.27
C PHE A 125 0.16 -2.35 -16.25
N ARG A 126 1.37 -2.82 -15.94
CA ARG A 126 2.14 -3.71 -16.81
C ARG A 126 2.50 -4.99 -16.08
N TYR A 127 2.25 -6.12 -16.70
CA TYR A 127 2.70 -7.39 -16.18
C TYR A 127 4.23 -7.49 -16.30
N ARG A 128 4.94 -7.19 -15.21
CA ARG A 128 6.39 -7.45 -15.15
C ARG A 128 6.61 -8.88 -14.66
N LYS A 129 7.09 -9.75 -15.55
CA LYS A 129 7.71 -10.99 -15.10
C LYS A 129 8.84 -10.62 -14.14
N LYS A 130 8.78 -11.09 -12.87
CA LYS A 130 9.94 -11.00 -11.98
C LYS A 130 11.09 -11.74 -12.68
N LEU A 131 11.98 -10.99 -13.31
CA LEU A 131 13.26 -11.55 -13.73
C LEU A 131 13.96 -12.01 -12.46
N PRO A 132 14.54 -13.23 -12.43
CA PRO A 132 15.42 -13.61 -11.34
C PRO A 132 16.49 -12.51 -11.20
N PRO A 133 16.92 -12.16 -9.99
CA PRO A 133 17.99 -11.19 -9.81
C PRO A 133 19.13 -11.64 -10.69
N LYS A 134 19.68 -10.71 -11.51
CA LYS A 134 20.88 -10.98 -12.27
C LYS A 134 21.89 -11.54 -11.28
N PRO A 135 22.57 -12.69 -11.58
CA PRO A 135 23.67 -13.15 -10.76
C PRO A 135 24.62 -11.96 -10.64
N THR A 136 24.83 -11.50 -9.43
CA THR A 136 25.75 -10.39 -9.17
C THR A 136 27.10 -10.81 -9.72
N GLU A 137 27.61 -10.08 -10.68
CA GLU A 137 28.89 -10.26 -11.37
C GLU A 137 30.04 -9.95 -10.39
N GLN A 138 29.95 -10.46 -9.19
CA GLN A 138 30.86 -10.19 -8.07
C GLN A 138 31.99 -11.21 -7.95
N ARG A 139 32.17 -12.11 -8.92
CA ARG A 139 33.24 -13.13 -8.86
C ARG A 139 34.35 -13.02 -9.91
N ALA A 140 34.34 -11.99 -10.75
CA ALA A 140 35.39 -11.86 -11.78
C ALA A 140 36.72 -11.25 -11.29
N TRP A 141 36.80 -10.77 -10.04
CA TRP A 141 37.95 -10.02 -9.54
C TRP A 141 38.85 -10.80 -8.57
N LEU A 142 38.54 -12.07 -8.26
CA LEU A 142 39.25 -12.83 -7.23
C LEU A 142 40.00 -14.06 -7.76
N THR A 143 40.41 -14.09 -9.02
CA THR A 143 41.41 -15.06 -9.46
C THR A 143 42.80 -14.39 -9.46
N PRO A 144 43.64 -14.63 -8.43
CA PRO A 144 45.04 -14.22 -8.52
C PRO A 144 45.69 -15.01 -9.66
N LYS A 145 46.25 -14.27 -10.65
CA LYS A 145 47.08 -14.85 -11.69
C LYS A 145 48.38 -15.30 -11.02
N ILE A 146 48.51 -16.59 -10.75
CA ILE A 146 49.77 -17.18 -10.29
C ILE A 146 50.59 -17.42 -11.53
N HIS A 147 51.73 -16.73 -11.62
CA HIS A 147 52.84 -17.04 -12.54
C HIS A 147 53.84 -17.93 -11.81
#